data_a435f6f482a88b3a55175fbb1b4f99de
#
_entry.id   a435f6f482a88b3a55175fbb1b4f99de
#
_cell.length_a   1.000
_cell.length_b   1.000
_cell.length_c   1.000
_cell.angle_alpha   90.00
_cell.angle_beta   90.00
_cell.angle_gamma   90.00
#
_symmetry.space_group_name_H-M   'P 1'
#
loop_
_entity.id
_entity.type
_entity.pdbx_description
1 polymer ?
#
loop_
_entity_poly.entity_id
_entity_poly.type
_entity_poly.pdbx_seq_one_letter_code
_entity_poly.pdbx_strand_id
1 'polypeptide(L)'
;VSAEGSINSANAPEFEEALAAVPGETDGLILDAENLEYISSAGLRVLLSAKKRCGKKLFRIINVHPEVQNIFDVTGFSEIMEIVPASRKISIDGCEVIGRGACGECYRIDDETIIKLYYGNAATEWIEHEKALAKKAFVMGIPTAISYDIVEANGRKGVVYELIKSKTLGELIRSDRSRLDEYVRMYVDICKKVHSIHTNDPEIPSFKEQNRADIANIRGITEEERTCL
;
A
#
# COMPACT_ATOMS: atom_id res chain seq x y z
N VAL A 1 16.27 3.07 -13.87
CA VAL A 1 16.23 3.69 -15.22
C VAL A 1 14.93 4.46 -15.34
N SER A 2 14.96 5.67 -15.95
CA SER A 2 13.75 6.47 -16.22
C SER A 2 13.42 6.43 -17.72
N ALA A 3 12.13 6.41 -18.04
CA ALA A 3 11.62 6.57 -19.40
C ALA A 3 10.78 7.86 -19.48
N GLU A 4 10.98 8.65 -20.53
CA GLU A 4 10.35 9.96 -20.69
C GLU A 4 9.74 10.12 -22.08
N GLY A 5 8.63 10.88 -22.15
CA GLY A 5 7.93 11.21 -23.39
C GLY A 5 7.33 9.98 -24.08
N SER A 6 7.44 9.91 -25.40
CA SER A 6 6.81 8.86 -26.19
C SER A 6 7.84 7.88 -26.76
N ILE A 7 7.69 6.60 -26.47
CA ILE A 7 8.51 5.54 -27.03
C ILE A 7 7.80 4.95 -28.26
N ASN A 8 8.35 5.25 -29.43
CA ASN A 8 7.81 4.82 -30.72
C ASN A 8 8.84 4.02 -31.54
N SER A 9 8.51 3.66 -32.77
CA SER A 9 9.38 2.83 -33.61
C SER A 9 10.71 3.52 -33.98
N ALA A 10 10.79 4.86 -33.94
CA ALA A 10 11.98 5.59 -34.31
C ALA A 10 13.04 5.59 -33.18
N ASN A 11 12.60 5.68 -31.92
CA ASN A 11 13.49 5.75 -30.75
C ASN A 11 13.52 4.45 -29.92
N ALA A 12 12.76 3.42 -30.31
CA ALA A 12 12.81 2.11 -29.65
C ALA A 12 14.23 1.49 -29.61
N PRO A 13 15.11 1.63 -30.64
CA PRO A 13 16.48 1.14 -30.55
C PRO A 13 17.29 1.83 -29.44
N GLU A 14 17.19 3.14 -29.29
CA GLU A 14 17.87 3.90 -28.24
C GLU A 14 17.37 3.47 -26.84
N PHE A 15 16.07 3.24 -26.72
CA PHE A 15 15.47 2.72 -25.49
C PHE A 15 15.99 1.31 -25.17
N GLU A 16 16.16 0.44 -26.17
CA GLU A 16 16.74 -0.89 -25.99
C GLU A 16 18.20 -0.82 -25.52
N GLU A 17 19.00 0.06 -26.09
CA GLU A 17 20.38 0.28 -25.68
C GLU A 17 20.46 0.78 -24.23
N ALA A 18 19.60 1.73 -23.84
CA ALA A 18 19.54 2.25 -22.48
C ALA A 18 19.21 1.14 -21.45
N LEU A 19 18.25 0.26 -21.75
CA LEU A 19 17.93 -0.87 -20.91
C LEU A 19 19.01 -1.98 -20.94
N ALA A 20 19.75 -2.10 -22.01
CA ALA A 20 20.86 -3.06 -22.12
C ALA A 20 22.12 -2.59 -21.38
N ALA A 21 22.30 -1.30 -21.22
CA ALA A 21 23.44 -0.71 -20.50
C ALA A 21 23.38 -0.97 -18.97
N VAL A 22 22.25 -1.44 -18.45
CA VAL A 22 22.13 -1.82 -17.04
C VAL A 22 23.00 -3.06 -16.78
N PRO A 23 23.96 -2.99 -15.82
CA PRO A 23 24.87 -4.11 -15.58
C PRO A 23 24.12 -5.40 -15.22
N GLY A 24 24.55 -6.52 -15.81
CA GLY A 24 23.94 -7.83 -15.58
C GLY A 24 24.11 -8.37 -14.15
N GLU A 25 24.99 -7.76 -13.36
CA GLU A 25 25.25 -8.13 -11.95
C GLU A 25 24.25 -7.52 -10.96
N THR A 26 23.33 -6.66 -11.42
CA THR A 26 22.30 -6.07 -10.55
C THR A 26 21.25 -7.09 -10.14
N ASP A 27 20.60 -6.87 -8.97
CA ASP A 27 19.53 -7.72 -8.44
C ASP A 27 18.22 -7.66 -9.27
N GLY A 28 18.15 -6.73 -10.21
CA GLY A 28 17.01 -6.53 -11.10
C GLY A 28 17.00 -5.18 -11.79
N LEU A 29 15.89 -4.87 -12.46
CA LEU A 29 15.66 -3.62 -13.15
C LEU A 29 14.34 -3.01 -12.70
N ILE A 30 14.39 -1.76 -12.26
CA ILE A 30 13.21 -0.93 -12.02
C ILE A 30 13.22 0.17 -13.09
N LEU A 31 12.14 0.22 -13.88
CA LEU A 31 11.88 1.27 -14.85
C LEU A 31 10.90 2.26 -14.26
N ASP A 32 11.31 3.51 -14.10
CA ASP A 32 10.43 4.60 -13.70
C ASP A 32 9.76 5.20 -14.94
N ALA A 33 8.44 5.14 -14.98
CA ALA A 33 7.60 5.61 -16.08
C ALA A 33 6.82 6.89 -15.70
N GLU A 34 7.27 7.65 -14.69
CA GLU A 34 6.57 8.87 -14.24
C GLU A 34 6.38 9.89 -15.39
N ASN A 35 7.35 9.98 -16.30
CA ASN A 35 7.29 10.91 -17.42
C ASN A 35 7.04 10.22 -18.77
N LEU A 36 6.64 8.93 -18.76
CA LEU A 36 6.28 8.21 -19.97
C LEU A 36 4.84 8.51 -20.37
N GLU A 37 4.67 9.14 -21.53
CA GLU A 37 3.36 9.55 -22.05
C GLU A 37 2.72 8.51 -22.96
N TYR A 38 3.55 7.76 -23.69
CA TYR A 38 3.07 6.76 -24.66
C TYR A 38 4.14 5.70 -24.92
N ILE A 39 3.69 4.48 -25.20
CA ILE A 39 4.55 3.38 -25.63
C ILE A 39 3.91 2.64 -26.81
N SER A 40 4.66 2.48 -27.92
CA SER A 40 4.23 1.74 -29.09
C SER A 40 4.52 0.24 -28.95
N SER A 41 4.02 -0.54 -29.91
CA SER A 41 4.33 -1.97 -29.98
C SER A 41 5.83 -2.27 -30.12
N ALA A 42 6.63 -1.36 -30.69
CA ALA A 42 8.08 -1.49 -30.73
C ALA A 42 8.68 -1.33 -29.32
N GLY A 43 8.27 -0.33 -28.57
CA GLY A 43 8.69 -0.14 -27.17
C GLY A 43 8.25 -1.30 -26.27
N LEU A 44 7.06 -1.84 -26.46
CA LEU A 44 6.59 -3.03 -25.73
C LEU A 44 7.48 -4.26 -25.98
N ARG A 45 7.95 -4.46 -27.21
CA ARG A 45 8.89 -5.54 -27.52
C ARG A 45 10.23 -5.36 -26.83
N VAL A 46 10.70 -4.12 -26.71
CA VAL A 46 11.92 -3.79 -25.96
C VAL A 46 11.76 -4.16 -24.49
N LEU A 47 10.64 -3.78 -23.86
CA LEU A 47 10.33 -4.17 -22.47
C LEU A 47 10.31 -5.69 -22.29
N LEU A 48 9.67 -6.41 -23.23
CA LEU A 48 9.62 -7.88 -23.19
C LEU A 48 11.01 -8.50 -23.32
N SER A 49 11.86 -7.95 -24.18
CA SER A 49 13.27 -8.36 -24.33
C SER A 49 14.05 -8.12 -23.04
N ALA A 50 13.89 -6.94 -22.42
CA ALA A 50 14.53 -6.60 -21.16
C ALA A 50 14.08 -7.53 -20.02
N LYS A 51 12.77 -7.80 -19.89
CA LYS A 51 12.22 -8.76 -18.92
C LYS A 51 12.82 -10.15 -19.09
N LYS A 52 12.95 -10.64 -20.34
CA LYS A 52 13.56 -11.93 -20.63
C LYS A 52 15.04 -11.96 -20.22
N ARG A 53 15.79 -10.87 -20.44
CA ARG A 53 17.20 -10.77 -19.99
C ARG A 53 17.32 -10.79 -18.46
N CYS A 54 16.39 -10.16 -17.75
CA CYS A 54 16.36 -10.20 -16.29
C CYS A 54 16.11 -11.61 -15.75
N GLY A 55 15.46 -12.50 -16.52
CA GLY A 55 15.19 -13.87 -16.11
C GLY A 55 14.32 -13.94 -14.84
N LYS A 56 14.90 -14.51 -13.77
CA LYS A 56 14.24 -14.60 -12.45
C LYS A 56 14.46 -13.37 -11.55
N LYS A 57 15.29 -12.42 -11.97
CA LYS A 57 15.54 -11.20 -11.22
C LYS A 57 14.36 -10.26 -11.31
N LEU A 58 14.27 -9.31 -10.38
CA LEU A 58 13.22 -8.30 -10.36
C LEU A 58 13.17 -7.53 -11.69
N PHE A 59 11.98 -7.41 -12.27
CA PHE A 59 11.68 -6.48 -13.35
C PHE A 59 10.36 -5.81 -13.05
N ARG A 60 10.40 -4.52 -12.71
CA ARG A 60 9.23 -3.75 -12.26
C ARG A 60 9.18 -2.43 -13.03
N ILE A 61 7.99 -2.02 -13.43
CA ILE A 61 7.71 -0.71 -14.01
C ILE A 61 6.89 0.07 -12.99
N ILE A 62 7.38 1.23 -12.56
CA ILE A 62 6.74 2.04 -11.53
C ILE A 62 6.26 3.38 -12.07
N ASN A 63 5.36 4.03 -11.32
CA ASN A 63 4.81 5.36 -11.63
C ASN A 63 4.12 5.44 -13.00
N VAL A 64 3.41 4.37 -13.37
CA VAL A 64 2.75 4.29 -14.68
C VAL A 64 1.46 5.10 -14.68
N HIS A 65 1.37 6.09 -15.57
CA HIS A 65 0.15 6.89 -15.75
C HIS A 65 -1.00 6.09 -16.36
N PRO A 66 -2.28 6.47 -16.10
CA PRO A 66 -3.45 5.72 -16.54
C PRO A 66 -3.49 5.42 -18.04
N GLU A 67 -3.02 6.35 -18.88
CA GLU A 67 -2.99 6.20 -20.34
C GLU A 67 -2.04 5.08 -20.76
N VAL A 68 -0.85 5.01 -20.15
CA VAL A 68 0.14 3.97 -20.40
C VAL A 68 -0.28 2.66 -19.75
N GLN A 69 -0.89 2.72 -18.56
CA GLN A 69 -1.46 1.55 -17.89
C GLN A 69 -2.50 0.87 -18.78
N ASN A 70 -3.41 1.64 -19.39
CA ASN A 70 -4.39 1.09 -20.33
C ASN A 70 -3.75 0.37 -21.51
N ILE A 71 -2.62 0.86 -22.03
CA ILE A 71 -1.87 0.17 -23.10
C ILE A 71 -1.36 -1.19 -22.59
N PHE A 72 -0.79 -1.24 -21.39
CA PHE A 72 -0.32 -2.50 -20.79
C PHE A 72 -1.46 -3.49 -20.56
N ASP A 73 -2.61 -3.02 -20.09
CA ASP A 73 -3.77 -3.86 -19.81
C ASP A 73 -4.36 -4.47 -21.08
N VAL A 74 -4.62 -3.66 -22.12
CA VAL A 74 -5.21 -4.15 -23.38
C VAL A 74 -4.24 -5.03 -24.19
N THR A 75 -2.92 -4.90 -23.95
CA THR A 75 -1.91 -5.74 -24.61
C THR A 75 -1.51 -6.97 -23.81
N GLY A 76 -2.06 -7.15 -22.59
CA GLY A 76 -1.75 -8.27 -21.71
C GLY A 76 -0.40 -8.15 -20.98
N PHE A 77 0.26 -7.01 -21.06
CA PHE A 77 1.56 -6.81 -20.38
C PHE A 77 1.43 -6.78 -18.86
N SER A 78 0.30 -6.30 -18.33
CA SER A 78 0.00 -6.30 -16.89
C SER A 78 -0.08 -7.71 -16.29
N GLU A 79 -0.30 -8.74 -17.11
CA GLU A 79 -0.32 -10.13 -16.65
C GLU A 79 1.08 -10.77 -16.56
N ILE A 80 2.05 -10.23 -17.29
CA ILE A 80 3.40 -10.81 -17.41
C ILE A 80 4.50 -9.95 -16.78
N MET A 81 4.20 -8.72 -16.40
CA MET A 81 5.13 -7.76 -15.78
C MET A 81 4.54 -7.16 -14.52
N GLU A 82 5.37 -6.88 -13.55
CA GLU A 82 4.97 -6.15 -12.36
C GLU A 82 4.90 -4.66 -12.70
N ILE A 83 3.67 -4.12 -12.78
CA ILE A 83 3.39 -2.75 -13.13
C ILE A 83 2.73 -2.06 -11.95
N VAL A 84 3.34 -0.97 -11.50
CA VAL A 84 2.86 -0.15 -10.37
C VAL A 84 2.35 1.18 -10.92
N PRO A 85 1.05 1.45 -10.84
CA PRO A 85 0.48 2.72 -11.30
C PRO A 85 1.07 3.93 -10.56
N ALA A 86 1.06 5.07 -11.22
CA ALA A 86 1.40 6.34 -10.59
C ALA A 86 0.40 6.68 -9.48
N SER A 87 0.91 7.13 -8.34
CA SER A 87 0.06 7.62 -7.27
C SER A 87 -0.57 8.96 -7.69
N ARG A 88 -1.90 9.05 -7.58
CA ARG A 88 -2.61 10.32 -7.80
C ARG A 88 -2.12 11.37 -6.81
N LYS A 89 -1.68 12.52 -7.30
CA LYS A 89 -1.28 13.65 -6.46
C LYS A 89 -2.51 14.45 -6.06
N ILE A 90 -2.65 14.75 -4.77
CA ILE A 90 -3.71 15.60 -4.23
C ILE A 90 -3.12 16.69 -3.34
N SER A 91 -3.81 17.84 -3.24
CA SER A 91 -3.45 18.89 -2.28
C SER A 91 -4.17 18.64 -0.95
N ILE A 92 -3.45 18.90 0.14
CA ILE A 92 -4.00 18.94 1.51
C ILE A 92 -3.90 20.35 2.11
N ASP A 93 -3.66 21.36 1.25
CA ASP A 93 -3.57 22.74 1.68
C ASP A 93 -4.90 23.18 2.28
N GLY A 94 -4.86 23.71 3.50
CA GLY A 94 -6.05 24.10 4.24
C GLY A 94 -6.87 22.97 4.86
N CYS A 95 -6.46 21.70 4.66
CA CYS A 95 -7.14 20.57 5.28
C CYS A 95 -6.88 20.50 6.80
N GLU A 96 -7.93 20.18 7.56
CA GLU A 96 -7.86 19.99 9.00
C GLU A 96 -7.13 18.69 9.35
N VAL A 97 -6.19 18.76 10.30
CA VAL A 97 -5.59 17.56 10.89
C VAL A 97 -6.53 17.02 11.95
N ILE A 98 -7.15 15.88 11.70
CA ILE A 98 -8.12 15.24 12.61
C ILE A 98 -7.52 14.14 13.48
N GLY A 99 -6.28 13.74 13.22
CA GLY A 99 -5.59 12.71 14.01
C GLY A 99 -4.10 12.65 13.74
N ARG A 100 -3.35 12.24 14.77
CA ARG A 100 -1.92 11.93 14.68
C ARG A 100 -1.64 10.62 15.39
N GLY A 101 -0.91 9.73 14.71
CA GLY A 101 -0.51 8.43 15.24
C GLY A 101 0.99 8.19 15.10
N ALA A 102 1.43 6.99 15.49
CA ALA A 102 2.84 6.61 15.39
C ALA A 102 3.37 6.58 13.95
N CYS A 103 2.53 6.20 12.98
CA CYS A 103 2.94 5.97 11.59
C CYS A 103 2.58 7.13 10.65
N GLY A 104 1.75 8.10 11.07
CA GLY A 104 1.29 9.15 10.17
C GLY A 104 0.27 10.10 10.79
N GLU A 105 -0.21 11.01 9.94
CA GLU A 105 -1.22 12.01 10.25
C GLU A 105 -2.45 11.81 9.37
N CYS A 106 -3.65 12.07 9.93
CA CYS A 106 -4.91 12.03 9.20
C CYS A 106 -5.42 13.45 8.96
N TYR A 107 -5.69 13.75 7.70
CA TYR A 107 -6.27 15.02 7.26
C TYR A 107 -7.67 14.78 6.73
N ARG A 108 -8.59 15.66 7.06
CA ARG A 108 -9.93 15.68 6.47
C ARG A 108 -9.86 16.33 5.10
N ILE A 109 -10.22 15.60 4.04
CA ILE A 109 -10.23 16.11 2.67
C ILE A 109 -11.57 16.80 2.39
N ASP A 110 -12.65 16.12 2.74
CA ASP A 110 -14.03 16.61 2.56
C ASP A 110 -14.97 16.03 3.63
N ASP A 111 -16.27 16.08 3.40
CA ASP A 111 -17.29 15.62 4.35
C ASP A 111 -17.40 14.08 4.43
N GLU A 112 -16.76 13.34 3.55
CA GLU A 112 -16.88 11.88 3.42
C GLU A 112 -15.53 11.17 3.43
N THR A 113 -14.41 11.90 3.23
CA THR A 113 -13.10 11.29 3.06
C THR A 113 -12.01 11.94 3.90
N ILE A 114 -11.07 11.10 4.31
CA ILE A 114 -9.82 11.49 4.96
C ILE A 114 -8.64 10.91 4.19
N ILE A 115 -7.47 11.50 4.38
CA ILE A 115 -6.20 10.90 3.99
C ILE A 115 -5.35 10.62 5.23
N LYS A 116 -4.81 9.42 5.34
CA LYS A 116 -3.73 9.08 6.26
C LYS A 116 -2.41 9.20 5.51
N LEU A 117 -1.63 10.24 5.81
CA LEU A 117 -0.28 10.44 5.28
C LEU A 117 0.75 9.81 6.20
N TYR A 118 1.59 8.96 5.66
CA TYR A 118 2.62 8.28 6.43
C TYR A 118 3.86 9.17 6.63
N TYR A 119 4.55 8.98 7.76
CA TYR A 119 5.79 9.70 8.05
C TYR A 119 6.97 9.11 7.24
N GLY A 120 7.90 10.00 6.89
CA GLY A 120 9.13 9.61 6.20
C GLY A 120 8.86 8.99 4.81
N ASN A 121 9.81 8.19 4.36
CA ASN A 121 9.70 7.40 3.12
C ASN A 121 9.19 6.00 3.46
N ALA A 122 7.96 5.89 3.97
CA ALA A 122 7.35 4.57 4.16
C ALA A 122 7.37 3.80 2.85
N ALA A 123 7.82 2.54 2.90
CA ALA A 123 7.91 1.70 1.71
C ALA A 123 6.53 1.53 1.08
N THR A 124 6.45 1.69 -0.22
CA THR A 124 5.18 1.59 -0.97
C THR A 124 4.52 0.24 -0.73
N GLU A 125 5.29 -0.82 -0.73
CA GLU A 125 4.82 -2.20 -0.50
C GLU A 125 4.15 -2.35 0.87
N TRP A 126 4.63 -1.65 1.89
CA TRP A 126 4.02 -1.67 3.22
C TRP A 126 2.66 -0.94 3.23
N ILE A 127 2.55 0.21 2.53
CA ILE A 127 1.30 0.96 2.39
C ILE A 127 0.27 0.15 1.59
N GLU A 128 0.70 -0.49 0.51
CA GLU A 128 -0.14 -1.38 -0.31
C GLU A 128 -0.65 -2.56 0.51
N HIS A 129 0.23 -3.16 1.30
CA HIS A 129 -0.14 -4.26 2.20
C HIS A 129 -1.15 -3.82 3.27
N GLU A 130 -0.93 -2.67 3.94
CA GLU A 130 -1.89 -2.13 4.93
C GLU A 130 -3.26 -1.88 4.28
N LYS A 131 -3.28 -1.27 3.07
CA LYS A 131 -4.52 -1.05 2.31
C LYS A 131 -5.22 -2.36 1.95
N ALA A 132 -4.47 -3.36 1.50
CA ALA A 132 -5.02 -4.66 1.15
C ALA A 132 -5.63 -5.36 2.37
N LEU A 133 -4.97 -5.31 3.53
CA LEU A 133 -5.51 -5.85 4.78
C LEU A 133 -6.79 -5.12 5.22
N ALA A 134 -6.84 -3.79 5.11
CA ALA A 134 -8.04 -3.01 5.42
C ALA A 134 -9.22 -3.41 4.53
N LYS A 135 -8.99 -3.59 3.21
CA LYS A 135 -9.98 -4.08 2.26
C LYS A 135 -10.47 -5.48 2.63
N LYS A 136 -9.58 -6.41 2.97
CA LYS A 136 -9.94 -7.77 3.40
C LYS A 136 -10.76 -7.76 4.67
N ALA A 137 -10.37 -6.96 5.67
CA ALA A 137 -11.11 -6.80 6.91
C ALA A 137 -12.55 -6.33 6.65
N PHE A 138 -12.72 -5.34 5.76
CA PHE A 138 -14.05 -4.84 5.37
C PHE A 138 -14.88 -5.95 4.69
N VAL A 139 -14.31 -6.68 3.73
CA VAL A 139 -15.00 -7.79 3.02
C VAL A 139 -15.41 -8.91 3.98
N MET A 140 -14.61 -9.18 5.01
CA MET A 140 -14.96 -10.16 6.06
C MET A 140 -16.03 -9.66 7.04
N GLY A 141 -16.54 -8.45 6.87
CA GLY A 141 -17.58 -7.87 7.72
C GLY A 141 -17.06 -7.28 9.04
N ILE A 142 -15.76 -7.03 9.15
CA ILE A 142 -15.21 -6.24 10.24
C ILE A 142 -15.64 -4.78 10.03
N PRO A 143 -16.25 -4.12 11.04
CA PRO A 143 -16.65 -2.72 10.93
C PRO A 143 -15.40 -1.82 10.91
N THR A 144 -14.94 -1.48 9.72
CA THR A 144 -13.78 -0.62 9.48
C THR A 144 -14.08 0.36 8.35
N ALA A 145 -13.33 1.45 8.27
CA ALA A 145 -13.43 2.41 7.18
C ALA A 145 -13.03 1.76 5.83
N ILE A 146 -13.72 2.14 4.76
CA ILE A 146 -13.36 1.73 3.41
C ILE A 146 -12.05 2.41 3.02
N SER A 147 -11.10 1.64 2.51
CA SER A 147 -9.88 2.18 1.90
C SER A 147 -10.08 2.36 0.39
N TYR A 148 -9.83 3.57 -0.12
CA TYR A 148 -10.01 3.88 -1.54
C TYR A 148 -8.69 3.77 -2.30
N ASP A 149 -7.93 4.87 -2.39
CA ASP A 149 -6.75 4.98 -3.22
C ASP A 149 -5.48 5.23 -2.44
N ILE A 150 -4.35 4.82 -3.00
CA ILE A 150 -3.04 5.31 -2.60
C ILE A 150 -2.79 6.60 -3.37
N VAL A 151 -2.41 7.64 -2.64
CA VAL A 151 -2.19 8.99 -3.20
C VAL A 151 -0.90 9.57 -2.65
N GLU A 152 -0.44 10.64 -3.29
CA GLU A 152 0.69 11.44 -2.83
C GLU A 152 0.22 12.85 -2.47
N ALA A 153 0.65 13.37 -1.32
CA ALA A 153 0.43 14.74 -0.91
C ALA A 153 1.68 15.27 -0.21
N ASN A 154 2.15 16.45 -0.60
CA ASN A 154 3.35 17.10 -0.05
C ASN A 154 4.57 16.18 -0.02
N GLY A 155 4.79 15.40 -1.09
CA GLY A 155 5.92 14.45 -1.23
C GLY A 155 5.84 13.23 -0.32
N ARG A 156 4.70 12.99 0.35
CA ARG A 156 4.46 11.81 1.19
C ARG A 156 3.35 10.96 0.59
N LYS A 157 3.49 9.64 0.67
CA LYS A 157 2.43 8.70 0.31
C LYS A 157 1.40 8.57 1.42
N GLY A 158 0.16 8.36 1.02
CA GLY A 158 -0.96 8.14 1.93
C GLY A 158 -2.05 7.30 1.31
N VAL A 159 -3.00 6.92 2.15
CA VAL A 159 -4.21 6.19 1.73
C VAL A 159 -5.42 7.05 2.04
N VAL A 160 -6.31 7.17 1.07
CA VAL A 160 -7.63 7.80 1.26
C VAL A 160 -8.58 6.78 1.87
N TYR A 161 -9.25 7.19 2.94
CA TYR A 161 -10.25 6.37 3.64
C TYR A 161 -11.59 7.11 3.75
N GLU A 162 -12.64 6.35 3.95
CA GLU A 162 -13.93 6.86 4.39
C GLU A 162 -13.81 7.62 5.72
N LEU A 163 -14.43 8.79 5.81
CA LEU A 163 -14.58 9.52 7.07
C LEU A 163 -15.76 8.95 7.85
N ILE A 164 -15.48 8.18 8.89
CA ILE A 164 -16.52 7.71 9.80
C ILE A 164 -16.93 8.86 10.72
N LYS A 165 -18.15 9.40 10.52
CA LYS A 165 -18.73 10.46 11.34
C LYS A 165 -19.16 9.88 12.70
N SER A 166 -18.22 9.78 13.62
CA SER A 166 -18.43 9.17 14.93
C SER A 166 -17.62 9.86 16.03
N LYS A 167 -17.93 9.54 17.27
CA LYS A 167 -17.08 9.87 18.42
C LYS A 167 -16.30 8.63 18.83
N THR A 168 -15.06 8.81 19.23
CA THR A 168 -14.28 7.72 19.78
C THR A 168 -14.86 7.27 21.12
N LEU A 169 -14.69 6.00 21.46
CA LEU A 169 -15.10 5.48 22.75
C LEU A 169 -14.46 6.24 23.93
N GLY A 170 -13.19 6.68 23.75
CA GLY A 170 -12.49 7.51 24.72
C GLY A 170 -13.15 8.89 24.93
N GLU A 171 -13.69 9.51 23.87
CA GLU A 171 -14.43 10.76 23.96
C GLU A 171 -15.77 10.56 24.69
N LEU A 172 -16.49 9.47 24.36
CA LEU A 172 -17.74 9.13 25.04
C LEU A 172 -17.53 8.92 26.53
N ILE A 173 -16.52 8.16 26.94
CA ILE A 173 -16.17 7.92 28.34
C ILE A 173 -15.79 9.22 29.07
N ARG A 174 -15.04 10.11 28.39
CA ARG A 174 -14.68 11.42 28.98
C ARG A 174 -15.88 12.34 29.12
N SER A 175 -16.80 12.30 28.17
CA SER A 175 -17.99 13.15 28.17
C SER A 175 -19.05 12.73 29.20
N ASP A 176 -19.20 11.42 29.43
CA ASP A 176 -20.20 10.86 30.36
C ASP A 176 -19.73 9.53 30.95
N ARG A 177 -19.09 9.61 32.12
CA ARG A 177 -18.62 8.43 32.86
C ARG A 177 -19.78 7.64 33.52
N SER A 178 -20.95 8.20 33.65
CA SER A 178 -22.09 7.46 34.23
C SER A 178 -22.54 6.30 33.39
N ARG A 179 -22.22 6.33 32.06
CA ARG A 179 -22.51 5.27 31.09
C ARG A 179 -21.33 4.33 30.82
N LEU A 180 -20.35 4.26 31.72
CA LEU A 180 -19.15 3.46 31.52
C LEU A 180 -19.47 1.99 31.21
N ASP A 181 -20.40 1.39 31.94
CA ASP A 181 -20.80 -0.03 31.73
C ASP A 181 -21.38 -0.27 30.33
N GLU A 182 -22.14 0.70 29.80
CA GLU A 182 -22.66 0.63 28.42
C GLU A 182 -21.51 0.68 27.42
N TYR A 183 -20.58 1.61 27.58
CA TYR A 183 -19.42 1.76 26.67
C TYR A 183 -18.51 0.52 26.72
N VAL A 184 -18.32 -0.07 27.89
CA VAL A 184 -17.57 -1.33 28.04
C VAL A 184 -18.27 -2.47 27.29
N ARG A 185 -19.60 -2.57 27.40
CA ARG A 185 -20.37 -3.58 26.64
C ARG A 185 -20.21 -3.39 25.14
N MET A 186 -20.35 -2.16 24.63
CA MET A 186 -20.12 -1.86 23.22
C MET A 186 -18.72 -2.32 22.74
N TYR A 187 -17.70 -2.04 23.53
CA TYR A 187 -16.32 -2.47 23.23
C TYR A 187 -16.20 -4.00 23.20
N VAL A 188 -16.73 -4.67 24.22
CA VAL A 188 -16.72 -6.14 24.31
C VAL A 188 -17.47 -6.78 23.14
N ASP A 189 -18.60 -6.21 22.74
CA ASP A 189 -19.40 -6.74 21.63
C ASP A 189 -18.67 -6.62 20.29
N ILE A 190 -17.95 -5.50 20.06
CA ILE A 190 -17.09 -5.34 18.89
C ILE A 190 -15.94 -6.36 18.93
N CYS A 191 -15.27 -6.52 20.08
CA CYS A 191 -14.19 -7.51 20.23
C CYS A 191 -14.71 -8.93 19.94
N LYS A 192 -15.87 -9.31 20.48
CA LYS A 192 -16.49 -10.62 20.22
C LYS A 192 -16.79 -10.81 18.73
N LYS A 193 -17.35 -9.78 18.08
CA LYS A 193 -17.61 -9.82 16.63
C LYS A 193 -16.34 -10.04 15.84
N VAL A 194 -15.28 -9.27 16.10
CA VAL A 194 -13.99 -9.41 15.42
C VAL A 194 -13.39 -10.80 15.66
N HIS A 195 -13.37 -11.27 16.92
CA HIS A 195 -12.81 -12.58 17.28
C HIS A 195 -13.65 -13.77 16.78
N SER A 196 -14.90 -13.57 16.38
CA SER A 196 -15.72 -14.63 15.77
C SER A 196 -15.44 -14.83 14.28
N ILE A 197 -14.70 -13.91 13.66
CA ILE A 197 -14.33 -13.98 12.24
C ILE A 197 -13.05 -14.80 12.11
N HIS A 198 -13.14 -15.91 11.39
CA HIS A 198 -12.00 -16.78 11.11
C HIS A 198 -11.68 -16.75 9.62
N THR A 199 -10.40 -16.80 9.30
CA THR A 199 -9.91 -16.87 7.92
C THR A 199 -8.72 -17.81 7.82
N ASN A 200 -8.60 -18.46 6.66
CA ASN A 200 -7.41 -19.21 6.27
C ASN A 200 -6.62 -18.48 5.16
N ASP A 201 -6.89 -17.18 4.98
CA ASP A 201 -6.18 -16.38 3.99
C ASP A 201 -4.70 -16.24 4.41
N PRO A 202 -3.74 -16.76 3.60
CA PRO A 202 -2.32 -16.74 3.94
C PRO A 202 -1.74 -15.32 3.97
N GLU A 203 -2.42 -14.33 3.38
CA GLU A 203 -1.99 -12.93 3.43
C GLU A 203 -2.42 -12.21 4.71
N ILE A 204 -3.26 -12.84 5.54
CA ILE A 204 -3.61 -12.33 6.87
C ILE A 204 -2.75 -13.06 7.90
N PRO A 205 -1.71 -12.42 8.46
CA PRO A 205 -0.79 -13.09 9.36
C PRO A 205 -1.50 -13.53 10.64
N SER A 206 -1.18 -14.72 11.10
CA SER A 206 -1.60 -15.17 12.42
C SER A 206 -0.83 -14.40 13.50
N PHE A 207 -1.53 -13.53 14.23
CA PHE A 207 -0.95 -12.79 15.36
C PHE A 207 -0.30 -13.73 16.40
N LYS A 208 -0.91 -14.91 16.61
CA LYS A 208 -0.37 -15.91 17.53
C LYS A 208 0.96 -16.50 17.03
N GLU A 209 1.09 -16.76 15.74
CA GLU A 209 2.34 -17.29 15.16
C GLU A 209 3.41 -16.20 15.13
N GLN A 210 3.04 -14.98 14.79
CA GLN A 210 3.96 -13.85 14.79
C GLN A 210 4.49 -13.57 16.20
N ASN A 211 3.62 -13.50 17.22
CA ASN A 211 4.05 -13.32 18.60
C ASN A 211 4.94 -14.46 19.10
N ARG A 212 4.67 -15.71 18.71
CA ARG A 212 5.56 -16.81 19.06
C ARG A 212 6.95 -16.66 18.48
N ALA A 213 7.06 -16.21 17.23
CA ALA A 213 8.33 -15.92 16.59
C ALA A 213 9.05 -14.76 17.28
N ASP A 214 8.33 -13.70 17.64
CA ASP A 214 8.88 -12.54 18.34
C ASP A 214 9.37 -12.91 19.74
N ILE A 215 8.58 -13.68 20.51
CA ILE A 215 8.96 -14.18 21.83
C ILE A 215 10.21 -15.06 21.73
N ALA A 216 10.31 -15.93 20.72
CA ALA A 216 11.49 -16.76 20.49
C ALA A 216 12.77 -15.93 20.27
N ASN A 217 12.64 -14.72 19.75
CA ASN A 217 13.74 -13.81 19.44
C ASN A 217 14.06 -12.80 20.56
N ILE A 218 13.26 -12.72 21.63
CA ILE A 218 13.54 -11.81 22.75
C ILE A 218 14.84 -12.22 23.42
N ARG A 219 15.77 -11.28 23.55
CA ARG A 219 17.03 -11.47 24.27
C ARG A 219 16.85 -11.16 25.76
N GLY A 220 17.48 -11.97 26.63
CA GLY A 220 17.54 -11.71 28.07
C GLY A 220 16.39 -12.28 28.89
N ILE A 221 15.54 -13.14 28.28
CA ILE A 221 14.55 -13.94 29.02
C ILE A 221 14.99 -15.42 29.09
N THR A 222 14.59 -16.08 30.15
CA THR A 222 14.86 -17.51 30.35
C THR A 222 13.91 -18.39 29.52
N GLU A 223 14.24 -19.70 29.36
CA GLU A 223 13.34 -20.64 28.70
C GLU A 223 12.01 -20.83 29.45
N GLU A 224 12.03 -20.78 30.78
CA GLU A 224 10.82 -20.86 31.60
C GLU A 224 9.91 -19.64 31.34
N GLU A 225 10.46 -18.45 31.27
CA GLU A 225 9.71 -17.20 30.92
C GLU A 225 9.16 -17.25 29.49
N ARG A 226 9.92 -17.82 28.51
CA ARG A 226 9.42 -18.00 27.12
C ARG A 226 8.22 -18.93 27.04
N THR A 227 8.17 -19.94 27.92
CA THR A 227 7.08 -20.92 27.92
C THR A 227 5.80 -20.35 28.55
N CYS A 228 5.93 -19.32 29.40
CA CYS A 228 4.81 -18.65 30.05
C CYS A 228 4.18 -17.53 29.21
N LEU A 229 4.84 -17.03 28.17
CA LEU A 229 4.37 -15.99 27.24
C LEU A 229 3.70 -16.60 26.00
#